data_78a6e5acee412d17700a1a2b729ed6b8
#
_entry.id   78a6e5acee412d17700a1a2b729ed6b8
#
_cell.length_a   1.000
_cell.length_b   1.000
_cell.length_c   1.000
_cell.angle_alpha   90.00
_cell.angle_beta   90.00
_cell.angle_gamma   90.00
#
_symmetry.space_group_name_H-M   'P 1'
#
loop_
_entity.id
_entity.type
_entity.pdbx_description
1 polymer ?
#
loop_
_entity_poly.entity_id
_entity_poly.type
_entity_poly.pdbx_seq_one_letter_code
_entity_poly.pdbx_strand_id
1 'polypeptide(L)'
;MKNILEVINLKKIFPKTDRGIKTINFSIPEGAFHAFIGENGAGKTTTIKTIIGAYTNYEGDIRINGINIKKAEARAIIGYVPEVAIFPKELTVFEYLYNLSILSNIKKSEAKDLINKYLKLFNIENLAKDKPHTFSSGQKKKVLLIQALLNNPKLLILDEPAANLDPTARFELFSLLQKLNKEEKISILISSHVLAEIDKYVDSVTLIHNGKILYSGIKKEPLEKLFYEKVITN
;
A
#
# COMPACT_ATOMS: atom_id res chain seq x y z
N MET A 1 -15.04 -2.12 -16.73
CA MET A 1 -14.94 -2.09 -15.26
C MET A 1 -14.41 -0.72 -14.88
N LYS A 2 -14.82 -0.17 -13.73
CA LYS A 2 -14.30 1.10 -13.24
C LYS A 2 -12.93 0.89 -12.61
N ASN A 3 -11.98 1.80 -12.85
CA ASN A 3 -10.67 1.75 -12.23
C ASN A 3 -10.65 2.59 -10.94
N ILE A 4 -10.02 2.07 -9.90
CA ILE A 4 -9.73 2.82 -8.68
C ILE A 4 -8.46 3.65 -8.82
N LEU A 5 -7.48 3.15 -9.58
CA LEU A 5 -6.23 3.84 -9.89
C LEU A 5 -5.98 3.81 -11.39
N GLU A 6 -5.60 4.96 -11.95
CA GLU A 6 -5.12 5.10 -13.31
C GLU A 6 -3.82 5.90 -13.30
N VAL A 7 -2.78 5.33 -13.88
CA VAL A 7 -1.46 5.96 -14.06
C VAL A 7 -1.21 6.09 -15.55
N ILE A 8 -1.08 7.33 -16.04
CA ILE A 8 -1.05 7.67 -17.46
C ILE A 8 0.23 8.44 -17.74
N ASN A 9 1.10 7.85 -18.57
CA ASN A 9 2.37 8.43 -19.00
C ASN A 9 3.22 8.98 -17.85
N LEU A 10 3.19 8.30 -16.71
CA LEU A 10 3.95 8.72 -15.53
C LEU A 10 5.44 8.56 -15.79
N LYS A 11 6.16 9.68 -15.66
CA LYS A 11 7.62 9.73 -15.73
C LYS A 11 8.17 10.52 -14.55
N LYS A 12 9.16 9.95 -13.88
CA LYS A 12 9.84 10.56 -12.72
C LYS A 12 11.30 10.18 -12.73
N ILE A 13 12.15 11.07 -13.20
CA ILE A 13 13.61 10.90 -13.16
C ILE A 13 14.18 11.79 -12.04
N PHE A 14 15.11 11.23 -11.27
CA PHE A 14 15.79 12.00 -10.22
C PHE A 14 16.92 12.85 -10.86
N PRO A 15 17.08 14.12 -10.42
CA PRO A 15 18.13 15.00 -10.94
C PRO A 15 19.52 14.37 -10.82
N LYS A 16 20.35 14.60 -11.84
CA LYS A 16 21.74 14.12 -11.92
C LYS A 16 21.89 12.59 -11.97
N THR A 17 20.82 11.85 -12.25
CA THR A 17 20.83 10.39 -12.41
C THR A 17 19.90 9.98 -13.54
N ASP A 18 20.12 8.78 -14.10
CA ASP A 18 19.15 8.14 -15.01
C ASP A 18 18.15 7.24 -14.26
N ARG A 19 18.16 7.31 -12.92
CA ARG A 19 17.30 6.48 -12.06
C ARG A 19 15.90 7.08 -11.97
N GLY A 20 14.90 6.22 -11.96
CA GLY A 20 13.51 6.64 -11.82
C GLY A 20 12.55 5.83 -12.68
N ILE A 21 11.41 6.42 -12.97
CA ILE A 21 10.32 5.83 -13.75
C ILE A 21 10.38 6.41 -15.17
N LYS A 22 10.40 5.52 -16.18
CA LYS A 22 10.54 5.86 -17.60
C LYS A 22 9.21 5.69 -18.33
N THR A 23 8.31 6.65 -18.21
CA THR A 23 7.00 6.67 -18.89
C THR A 23 6.23 5.34 -18.74
N ILE A 24 5.50 5.21 -17.64
CA ILE A 24 4.71 4.01 -17.35
C ILE A 24 3.21 4.28 -17.43
N ASN A 25 2.47 3.26 -17.85
CA ASN A 25 1.02 3.24 -17.89
C ASN A 25 0.50 1.97 -17.25
N PHE A 26 -0.45 2.08 -16.32
CA PHE A 26 -1.19 0.95 -15.79
C PHE A 26 -2.45 1.41 -15.08
N SER A 27 -3.37 0.49 -14.85
CA SER A 27 -4.60 0.74 -14.10
C SER A 27 -4.93 -0.41 -13.18
N ILE A 28 -5.66 -0.11 -12.10
CA ILE A 28 -6.13 -1.08 -11.13
C ILE A 28 -7.66 -1.02 -11.08
N PRO A 29 -8.37 -2.13 -11.33
CA PRO A 29 -9.82 -2.19 -11.20
C PRO A 29 -10.26 -1.95 -9.75
N GLU A 30 -11.43 -1.34 -9.57
CA GLU A 30 -12.06 -1.18 -8.26
C GLU A 30 -12.33 -2.56 -7.65
N GLY A 31 -11.98 -2.74 -6.36
CA GLY A 31 -12.12 -3.99 -5.63
C GLY A 31 -11.02 -5.03 -5.89
N ALA A 32 -10.06 -4.78 -6.78
CA ALA A 32 -8.98 -5.71 -7.06
C ALA A 32 -7.96 -5.80 -5.91
N PHE A 33 -7.40 -6.98 -5.69
CA PHE A 33 -6.16 -7.16 -4.96
C PHE A 33 -5.01 -7.24 -5.98
N HIS A 34 -4.28 -6.14 -6.14
CA HIS A 34 -3.31 -5.94 -7.20
C HIS A 34 -1.87 -6.00 -6.69
N ALA A 35 -1.05 -6.84 -7.32
CA ALA A 35 0.39 -6.91 -7.06
C ALA A 35 1.17 -5.92 -7.93
N PHE A 36 2.11 -5.19 -7.33
CA PHE A 36 3.10 -4.37 -8.02
C PHE A 36 4.48 -4.96 -7.80
N ILE A 37 4.94 -5.79 -8.73
CA ILE A 37 6.12 -6.63 -8.58
C ILE A 37 7.30 -6.13 -9.40
N GLY A 38 8.50 -6.46 -8.96
CA GLY A 38 9.75 -6.12 -9.63
C GLY A 38 10.93 -6.23 -8.68
N GLU A 39 12.13 -6.24 -9.22
CA GLU A 39 13.36 -6.28 -8.45
C GLU A 39 13.56 -5.04 -7.55
N ASN A 40 14.51 -5.14 -6.64
CA ASN A 40 14.96 -3.98 -5.87
C ASN A 40 15.57 -2.94 -6.82
N GLY A 41 15.14 -1.67 -6.65
CA GLY A 41 15.56 -0.59 -7.55
C GLY A 41 14.76 -0.47 -8.86
N ALA A 42 13.83 -1.38 -9.17
CA ALA A 42 13.03 -1.32 -10.41
C ALA A 42 12.10 -0.09 -10.51
N GLY A 43 11.84 0.61 -9.39
CA GLY A 43 11.00 1.81 -9.35
C GLY A 43 9.69 1.66 -8.55
N LYS A 44 9.47 0.54 -7.85
CA LYS A 44 8.23 0.29 -7.07
C LYS A 44 7.93 1.40 -6.06
N THR A 45 8.83 1.63 -5.10
CA THR A 45 8.65 2.68 -4.07
C THR A 45 8.56 4.08 -4.67
N THR A 46 9.31 4.37 -5.75
CA THR A 46 9.20 5.66 -6.45
C THR A 46 7.82 5.85 -7.06
N THR A 47 7.27 4.82 -7.70
CA THR A 47 5.92 4.83 -8.26
C THR A 47 4.88 5.03 -7.14
N ILE A 48 4.95 4.25 -6.07
CA ILE A 48 4.04 4.36 -4.93
C ILE A 48 4.10 5.76 -4.30
N LYS A 49 5.30 6.29 -4.02
CA LYS A 49 5.46 7.64 -3.45
C LYS A 49 4.91 8.74 -4.37
N THR A 50 4.95 8.54 -5.68
CA THR A 50 4.33 9.48 -6.62
C THR A 50 2.81 9.35 -6.59
N ILE A 51 2.26 8.13 -6.55
CA ILE A 51 0.82 7.87 -6.47
C ILE A 51 0.20 8.45 -5.20
N ILE A 52 0.86 8.36 -4.05
CA ILE A 52 0.35 8.95 -2.80
C ILE A 52 0.56 10.46 -2.69
N GLY A 53 1.22 11.08 -3.70
CA GLY A 53 1.48 12.51 -3.73
C GLY A 53 2.69 12.98 -2.92
N ALA A 54 3.55 12.07 -2.45
CA ALA A 54 4.79 12.41 -1.76
C ALA A 54 5.83 13.01 -2.70
N TYR A 55 5.83 12.61 -3.97
CA TYR A 55 6.60 13.25 -5.03
C TYR A 55 5.67 14.05 -5.93
N THR A 56 5.88 15.37 -6.01
CA THR A 56 5.04 16.30 -6.78
C THR A 56 5.65 16.68 -8.13
N ASN A 57 6.97 16.54 -8.29
CA ASN A 57 7.67 16.84 -9.54
C ASN A 57 7.76 15.56 -10.40
N TYR A 58 6.79 15.38 -11.30
CA TYR A 58 6.69 14.28 -12.27
C TYR A 58 5.91 14.73 -13.52
N GLU A 59 6.07 14.01 -14.61
CA GLU A 59 5.28 14.17 -15.85
C GLU A 59 4.16 13.10 -15.88
N GLY A 60 3.06 13.38 -16.57
CA GLY A 60 1.93 12.48 -16.73
C GLY A 60 0.76 12.79 -15.78
N ASP A 61 -0.21 11.88 -15.74
CA ASP A 61 -1.43 12.02 -14.94
C ASP A 61 -1.65 10.80 -14.04
N ILE A 62 -2.13 11.03 -12.82
CA ILE A 62 -2.51 9.99 -11.87
C ILE A 62 -3.89 10.31 -11.35
N ARG A 63 -4.79 9.34 -11.44
CA ARG A 63 -6.17 9.48 -10.98
C ARG A 63 -6.54 8.40 -9.99
N ILE A 64 -7.16 8.80 -8.89
CA ILE A 64 -7.77 7.91 -7.92
C ILE A 64 -9.28 8.10 -7.98
N ASN A 65 -10.00 7.02 -8.27
CA ASN A 65 -11.45 7.03 -8.47
C ASN A 65 -11.89 8.11 -9.49
N GLY A 66 -11.09 8.29 -10.56
CA GLY A 66 -11.31 9.28 -11.62
C GLY A 66 -10.87 10.71 -11.28
N ILE A 67 -10.43 10.98 -10.04
CA ILE A 67 -10.01 12.31 -9.58
C ILE A 67 -8.48 12.41 -9.62
N ASN A 68 -7.95 13.51 -10.18
CA ASN A 68 -6.50 13.73 -10.25
C ASN A 68 -5.91 13.82 -8.83
N ILE A 69 -4.76 13.15 -8.61
CA ILE A 69 -4.07 13.05 -7.30
C ILE A 69 -3.63 14.40 -6.71
N LYS A 70 -3.51 15.43 -7.52
CA LYS A 70 -3.21 16.80 -7.05
C LYS A 70 -4.33 17.37 -6.20
N LYS A 71 -5.56 16.88 -6.34
CA LYS A 71 -6.71 17.27 -5.51
C LYS A 71 -6.71 16.51 -4.19
N ALA A 72 -7.10 17.18 -3.11
CA ALA A 72 -7.14 16.60 -1.76
C ALA A 72 -8.14 15.43 -1.66
N GLU A 73 -9.26 15.52 -2.37
CA GLU A 73 -10.31 14.49 -2.39
C GLU A 73 -9.79 13.14 -2.91
N ALA A 74 -8.88 13.16 -3.89
CA ALA A 74 -8.27 11.94 -4.40
C ALA A 74 -7.37 11.28 -3.35
N ARG A 75 -6.63 12.09 -2.57
CA ARG A 75 -5.75 11.58 -1.51
C ARG A 75 -6.50 11.13 -0.27
N ALA A 76 -7.65 11.73 0.02
CA ALA A 76 -8.45 11.42 1.21
C ALA A 76 -8.96 9.96 1.26
N ILE A 77 -9.06 9.31 0.11
CA ILE A 77 -9.53 7.92 0.00
C ILE A 77 -8.39 6.89 -0.16
N ILE A 78 -7.14 7.30 0.08
CA ILE A 78 -5.97 6.42 0.08
C ILE A 78 -5.57 6.14 1.53
N GLY A 79 -5.40 4.85 1.85
CA GLY A 79 -4.63 4.39 3.00
C GLY A 79 -3.23 3.99 2.56
N TYR A 80 -2.20 4.39 3.29
CA TYR A 80 -0.82 4.05 2.94
C TYR A 80 -0.06 3.41 4.10
N VAL A 81 0.59 2.29 3.81
CA VAL A 81 1.46 1.56 4.73
C VAL A 81 2.88 1.53 4.15
N PRO A 82 3.83 2.28 4.75
CA PRO A 82 5.21 2.27 4.31
C PRO A 82 5.94 0.96 4.66
N GLU A 83 7.05 0.71 3.97
CA GLU A 83 7.97 -0.39 4.27
C GLU A 83 8.49 -0.30 5.71
N VAL A 84 9.01 0.87 6.09
CA VAL A 84 9.60 1.11 7.42
C VAL A 84 8.60 1.79 8.33
N ALA A 85 8.36 1.19 9.49
CA ALA A 85 7.49 1.72 10.54
C ALA A 85 8.29 2.61 11.51
N ILE A 86 7.97 3.91 11.53
CA ILE A 86 8.56 4.88 12.46
C ILE A 86 7.45 5.49 13.29
N PHE A 87 7.60 5.46 14.62
CA PHE A 87 6.63 5.99 15.58
C PHE A 87 7.29 7.00 16.53
N PRO A 88 6.55 8.02 16.98
CA PRO A 88 6.97 8.89 18.08
C PRO A 88 7.26 8.06 19.35
N LYS A 89 8.34 8.36 20.05
CA LYS A 89 8.75 7.62 21.26
C LYS A 89 7.85 7.87 22.46
N GLU A 90 7.19 9.00 22.49
CA GLU A 90 6.40 9.49 23.63
C GLU A 90 4.97 8.95 23.65
N LEU A 91 4.41 8.68 22.46
CA LEU A 91 2.99 8.34 22.33
C LEU A 91 2.74 6.83 22.48
N THR A 92 1.68 6.50 23.19
CA THR A 92 1.07 5.17 23.16
C THR A 92 0.38 4.91 21.81
N VAL A 93 0.03 3.65 21.52
CA VAL A 93 -0.74 3.29 20.31
C VAL A 93 -2.03 4.08 20.23
N PHE A 94 -2.79 4.14 21.35
CA PHE A 94 -4.06 4.85 21.37
C PHE A 94 -3.88 6.34 21.11
N GLU A 95 -2.95 7.01 21.80
CA GLU A 95 -2.67 8.44 21.61
C GLU A 95 -2.21 8.75 20.19
N TYR A 96 -1.34 7.91 19.62
CA TYR A 96 -0.87 8.05 18.24
C TYR A 96 -2.04 8.00 17.25
N LEU A 97 -2.86 6.96 17.31
CA LEU A 97 -4.01 6.79 16.41
C LEU A 97 -5.07 7.87 16.64
N TYR A 98 -5.29 8.26 17.90
CA TYR A 98 -6.24 9.31 18.24
C TYR A 98 -5.84 10.66 17.67
N ASN A 99 -4.58 11.05 17.84
CA ASN A 99 -4.09 12.32 17.30
C ASN A 99 -4.20 12.35 15.77
N LEU A 100 -3.88 11.26 15.08
CA LEU A 100 -4.05 11.17 13.63
C LEU A 100 -5.52 11.24 13.20
N SER A 101 -6.43 10.62 13.95
CA SER A 101 -7.87 10.71 13.69
C SER A 101 -8.37 12.14 13.77
N ILE A 102 -7.93 12.90 14.79
CA ILE A 102 -8.31 14.32 14.94
C ILE A 102 -7.73 15.17 13.81
N LEU A 103 -6.48 14.95 13.43
CA LEU A 103 -5.85 15.63 12.28
C LEU A 103 -6.57 15.31 10.96
N SER A 104 -7.23 14.16 10.87
CA SER A 104 -8.06 13.76 9.75
C SER A 104 -9.51 14.25 9.83
N ASN A 105 -9.83 15.17 10.75
CA ASN A 105 -11.16 15.72 11.00
C ASN A 105 -12.23 14.70 11.44
N ILE A 106 -11.82 13.56 12.01
CA ILE A 106 -12.75 12.61 12.63
C ILE A 106 -13.18 13.17 13.98
N LYS A 107 -14.50 13.14 14.27
CA LYS A 107 -15.02 13.64 15.54
C LYS A 107 -14.46 12.84 16.72
N LYS A 108 -14.21 13.52 17.84
CA LYS A 108 -13.58 12.91 19.04
C LYS A 108 -14.30 11.65 19.57
N SER A 109 -15.62 11.63 19.53
CA SER A 109 -16.42 10.46 19.92
C SER A 109 -16.22 9.30 18.94
N GLU A 110 -16.35 9.57 17.65
CA GLU A 110 -16.20 8.59 16.58
C GLU A 110 -14.76 8.01 16.51
N ALA A 111 -13.75 8.84 16.76
CA ALA A 111 -12.34 8.42 16.76
C ALA A 111 -12.05 7.32 17.79
N LYS A 112 -12.59 7.45 19.02
CA LYS A 112 -12.39 6.45 20.08
C LYS A 112 -13.01 5.10 19.70
N ASP A 113 -14.25 5.13 19.21
CA ASP A 113 -14.97 3.91 18.83
C ASP A 113 -14.29 3.21 17.64
N LEU A 114 -13.86 3.99 16.65
CA LEU A 114 -13.15 3.49 15.47
C LEU A 114 -11.81 2.85 15.84
N ILE A 115 -11.03 3.49 16.70
CA ILE A 115 -9.75 2.97 17.17
C ILE A 115 -9.97 1.66 17.93
N ASN A 116 -10.92 1.60 18.86
CA ASN A 116 -11.23 0.39 19.61
C ASN A 116 -11.71 -0.74 18.70
N LYS A 117 -12.56 -0.44 17.69
CA LYS A 117 -12.97 -1.40 16.66
C LYS A 117 -11.77 -2.04 15.98
N TYR A 118 -10.82 -1.20 15.51
CA TYR A 118 -9.65 -1.72 14.80
C TYR A 118 -8.64 -2.42 15.71
N LEU A 119 -8.39 -1.92 16.91
CA LEU A 119 -7.54 -2.62 17.89
C LEU A 119 -8.05 -4.05 18.12
N LYS A 120 -9.37 -4.22 18.28
CA LYS A 120 -10.02 -5.53 18.40
C LYS A 120 -9.88 -6.38 17.12
N LEU A 121 -10.15 -5.81 15.95
CA LEU A 121 -10.04 -6.51 14.67
C LEU A 121 -8.63 -7.05 14.42
N PHE A 122 -7.60 -6.33 14.90
CA PHE A 122 -6.19 -6.66 14.74
C PHE A 122 -5.62 -7.47 15.93
N ASN A 123 -6.43 -7.78 16.95
CA ASN A 123 -6.04 -8.51 18.17
C ASN A 123 -4.84 -7.84 18.88
N ILE A 124 -4.89 -6.53 19.08
CA ILE A 124 -3.88 -5.74 19.79
C ILE A 124 -4.49 -4.75 20.81
N GLU A 125 -5.68 -5.02 21.34
CA GLU A 125 -6.33 -4.16 22.35
C GLU A 125 -5.47 -4.02 23.61
N ASN A 126 -4.80 -5.10 24.01
CA ASN A 126 -3.92 -5.14 25.16
C ASN A 126 -2.70 -4.21 25.01
N LEU A 127 -2.34 -3.86 23.77
CA LEU A 127 -1.21 -2.98 23.45
C LEU A 127 -1.59 -1.50 23.34
N ALA A 128 -2.86 -1.14 23.55
CA ALA A 128 -3.36 0.22 23.34
C ALA A 128 -2.61 1.29 24.15
N LYS A 129 -2.13 0.92 25.36
CA LYS A 129 -1.41 1.80 26.28
C LYS A 129 0.12 1.70 26.16
N ASP A 130 0.62 0.81 25.31
CA ASP A 130 2.04 0.60 25.10
C ASP A 130 2.57 1.50 23.98
N LYS A 131 3.88 1.70 23.93
CA LYS A 131 4.56 2.59 22.99
C LYS A 131 5.00 1.82 21.74
N PRO A 132 4.45 2.10 20.54
CA PRO A 132 4.67 1.30 19.35
C PRO A 132 6.12 1.29 18.84
N HIS A 133 6.96 2.25 19.23
CA HIS A 133 8.37 2.24 18.85
C HIS A 133 9.15 1.03 19.40
N THR A 134 8.69 0.41 20.49
CA THR A 134 9.29 -0.78 21.15
C THR A 134 8.78 -2.11 20.59
N PHE A 135 7.78 -2.09 19.72
CA PHE A 135 7.08 -3.28 19.22
C PHE A 135 7.91 -4.11 18.26
N SER A 136 7.54 -5.38 18.13
CA SER A 136 8.00 -6.25 17.03
C SER A 136 7.58 -5.70 15.67
N SER A 137 8.22 -6.15 14.60
CA SER A 137 7.89 -5.75 13.22
C SER A 137 6.42 -6.00 12.89
N GLY A 138 5.87 -7.16 13.28
CA GLY A 138 4.47 -7.52 13.07
C GLY A 138 3.50 -6.61 13.83
N GLN A 139 3.76 -6.34 15.09
CA GLN A 139 2.95 -5.41 15.89
C GLN A 139 2.98 -3.99 15.31
N LYS A 140 4.15 -3.51 14.90
CA LYS A 140 4.31 -2.21 14.22
C LYS A 140 3.48 -2.15 12.94
N LYS A 141 3.49 -3.22 12.15
CA LYS A 141 2.70 -3.29 10.90
C LYS A 141 1.20 -3.24 11.16
N LYS A 142 0.72 -3.92 12.23
CA LYS A 142 -0.69 -3.83 12.66
C LYS A 142 -1.09 -2.39 12.99
N VAL A 143 -0.27 -1.65 13.74
CA VAL A 143 -0.54 -0.23 14.05
C VAL A 143 -0.58 0.64 12.79
N LEU A 144 0.36 0.46 11.84
CA LEU A 144 0.35 1.18 10.57
C LEU A 144 -0.88 0.86 9.71
N LEU A 145 -1.33 -0.39 9.71
CA LEU A 145 -2.57 -0.78 9.01
C LEU A 145 -3.78 -0.11 9.62
N ILE A 146 -3.90 -0.08 10.96
CA ILE A 146 -4.98 0.66 11.63
C ILE A 146 -4.94 2.13 11.22
N GLN A 147 -3.78 2.77 11.29
CA GLN A 147 -3.59 4.16 10.83
C GLN A 147 -4.12 4.36 9.40
N ALA A 148 -3.76 3.47 8.48
CA ALA A 148 -4.16 3.57 7.08
C ALA A 148 -5.67 3.39 6.88
N LEU A 149 -6.35 2.69 7.80
CA LEU A 149 -7.80 2.42 7.74
C LEU A 149 -8.67 3.50 8.42
N LEU A 150 -8.08 4.37 9.25
CA LEU A 150 -8.83 5.39 10.00
C LEU A 150 -9.73 6.26 9.11
N ASN A 151 -9.28 6.58 7.89
CA ASN A 151 -10.00 7.44 6.95
C ASN A 151 -10.94 6.66 6.01
N ASN A 152 -11.27 5.41 6.34
CA ASN A 152 -12.12 4.56 5.51
C ASN A 152 -11.71 4.57 4.02
N PRO A 153 -10.49 4.14 3.69
CA PRO A 153 -9.93 4.25 2.36
C PRO A 153 -10.66 3.35 1.36
N LYS A 154 -10.75 3.78 0.09
CA LYS A 154 -11.16 2.92 -1.03
C LYS A 154 -9.99 2.20 -1.68
N LEU A 155 -8.78 2.74 -1.52
CA LEU A 155 -7.54 2.15 -2.00
C LEU A 155 -6.52 2.10 -0.86
N LEU A 156 -6.08 0.89 -0.52
CA LEU A 156 -5.00 0.65 0.43
C LEU A 156 -3.72 0.33 -0.35
N ILE A 157 -2.68 1.14 -0.15
CA ILE A 157 -1.37 0.99 -0.81
C ILE A 157 -0.36 0.55 0.23
N LEU A 158 0.31 -0.59 -0.02
CA LEU A 158 1.30 -1.14 0.90
C LEU A 158 2.64 -1.30 0.17
N ASP A 159 3.67 -0.66 0.70
CA ASP A 159 5.03 -0.76 0.18
C ASP A 159 5.81 -1.81 0.96
N GLU A 160 6.12 -2.96 0.32
CA GLU A 160 6.85 -4.12 0.89
C GLU A 160 6.37 -4.49 2.32
N PRO A 161 5.06 -4.69 2.56
CA PRO A 161 4.53 -4.78 3.93
C PRO A 161 4.96 -6.06 4.66
N ALA A 162 5.33 -7.12 3.96
CA ALA A 162 5.77 -8.39 4.52
C ALA A 162 7.29 -8.44 4.83
N ALA A 163 8.04 -7.39 4.46
CA ALA A 163 9.47 -7.31 4.76
C ALA A 163 9.72 -7.37 6.28
N ASN A 164 10.72 -8.17 6.66
CA ASN A 164 11.15 -8.36 8.05
C ASN A 164 10.07 -8.93 9.01
N LEU A 165 9.05 -9.59 8.46
CA LEU A 165 8.08 -10.35 9.25
C LEU A 165 8.47 -11.83 9.31
N ASP A 166 8.20 -12.47 10.44
CA ASP A 166 8.25 -13.92 10.56
C ASP A 166 7.09 -14.57 9.79
N PRO A 167 7.14 -15.90 9.51
CA PRO A 167 6.11 -16.58 8.73
C PRO A 167 4.69 -16.46 9.29
N THR A 168 4.54 -16.46 10.61
CA THR A 168 3.23 -16.33 11.28
C THR A 168 2.66 -14.93 11.06
N ALA A 169 3.47 -13.89 11.31
CA ALA A 169 3.06 -12.51 11.10
C ALA A 169 2.73 -12.21 9.62
N ARG A 170 3.44 -12.83 8.67
CA ARG A 170 3.11 -12.73 7.23
C ARG A 170 1.76 -13.35 6.91
N PHE A 171 1.50 -14.55 7.42
CA PHE A 171 0.22 -15.22 7.23
C PHE A 171 -0.94 -14.38 7.79
N GLU A 172 -0.81 -13.87 9.01
CA GLU A 172 -1.81 -12.99 9.63
C GLU A 172 -2.04 -11.72 8.81
N LEU A 173 -0.95 -11.07 8.33
CA LEU A 173 -1.04 -9.89 7.49
C LEU A 173 -1.85 -10.16 6.22
N PHE A 174 -1.50 -11.19 5.45
CA PHE A 174 -2.19 -11.48 4.20
C PHE A 174 -3.62 -11.94 4.40
N SER A 175 -3.91 -12.71 5.45
CA SER A 175 -5.26 -13.12 5.81
C SER A 175 -6.14 -11.91 6.13
N LEU A 176 -5.60 -10.93 6.86
CA LEU A 176 -6.28 -9.70 7.17
C LEU A 176 -6.51 -8.83 5.92
N LEU A 177 -5.49 -8.69 5.06
CA LEU A 177 -5.64 -7.94 3.80
C LEU A 177 -6.71 -8.57 2.90
N GLN A 178 -6.75 -9.91 2.83
CA GLN A 178 -7.78 -10.63 2.07
C GLN A 178 -9.18 -10.37 2.64
N LYS A 179 -9.33 -10.35 3.96
CA LYS A 179 -10.58 -10.01 4.62
C LYS A 179 -11.03 -8.59 4.28
N LEU A 180 -10.14 -7.60 4.42
CA LEU A 180 -10.43 -6.21 4.06
C LEU A 180 -10.84 -6.06 2.59
N ASN A 181 -10.17 -6.77 1.68
CA ASN A 181 -10.52 -6.74 0.26
C ASN A 181 -11.88 -7.37 -0.02
N LYS A 182 -12.15 -8.58 0.51
CA LYS A 182 -13.37 -9.33 0.20
C LYS A 182 -14.61 -8.82 0.92
N GLU A 183 -14.48 -8.49 2.20
CA GLU A 183 -15.62 -8.10 3.06
C GLU A 183 -15.88 -6.59 3.00
N GLU A 184 -14.83 -5.77 3.14
CA GLU A 184 -14.93 -4.30 3.16
C GLU A 184 -14.83 -3.67 1.75
N LYS A 185 -14.60 -4.49 0.70
CA LYS A 185 -14.45 -4.06 -0.70
C LYS A 185 -13.34 -3.02 -0.94
N ILE A 186 -12.33 -2.99 -0.08
CA ILE A 186 -11.18 -2.11 -0.24
C ILE A 186 -10.29 -2.64 -1.37
N SER A 187 -10.00 -1.82 -2.35
CA SER A 187 -8.99 -2.14 -3.38
C SER A 187 -7.60 -2.13 -2.76
N ILE A 188 -6.75 -3.08 -3.12
CA ILE A 188 -5.40 -3.21 -2.54
C ILE A 188 -4.36 -3.13 -3.65
N LEU A 189 -3.36 -2.27 -3.45
CA LEU A 189 -2.11 -2.26 -4.20
C LEU A 189 -0.98 -2.65 -3.25
N ILE A 190 -0.37 -3.80 -3.49
CA ILE A 190 0.76 -4.29 -2.67
C ILE A 190 2.02 -4.40 -3.51
N SER A 191 3.12 -3.77 -3.08
CA SER A 191 4.41 -4.05 -3.67
C SER A 191 5.09 -5.23 -2.97
N SER A 192 5.75 -6.08 -3.75
CA SER A 192 6.59 -7.15 -3.23
C SER A 192 7.65 -7.57 -4.24
N HIS A 193 8.76 -8.07 -3.71
CA HIS A 193 9.77 -8.80 -4.48
C HIS A 193 9.74 -10.31 -4.17
N VAL A 194 8.94 -10.76 -3.18
CA VAL A 194 8.76 -12.17 -2.81
C VAL A 194 7.44 -12.68 -3.41
N LEU A 195 7.52 -13.18 -4.63
CA LEU A 195 6.36 -13.46 -5.49
C LEU A 195 5.50 -14.62 -4.97
N ALA A 196 6.13 -15.71 -4.51
CA ALA A 196 5.43 -16.89 -4.00
C ALA A 196 4.47 -16.58 -2.83
N GLU A 197 4.80 -15.58 -2.00
CA GLU A 197 4.00 -15.22 -0.83
C GLU A 197 2.67 -14.55 -1.20
N ILE A 198 2.69 -13.69 -2.23
CA ILE A 198 1.50 -12.90 -2.62
C ILE A 198 0.68 -13.58 -3.73
N ASP A 199 1.25 -14.56 -4.42
CA ASP A 199 0.66 -15.16 -5.62
C ASP A 199 -0.79 -15.62 -5.42
N LYS A 200 -1.08 -16.30 -4.31
CA LYS A 200 -2.41 -16.84 -4.03
C LYS A 200 -3.47 -15.80 -3.63
N TYR A 201 -3.07 -14.57 -3.35
CA TYR A 201 -3.98 -13.53 -2.86
C TYR A 201 -4.40 -12.53 -3.94
N VAL A 202 -3.61 -12.40 -5.01
CA VAL A 202 -3.77 -11.32 -5.99
C VAL A 202 -4.54 -11.76 -7.23
N ASP A 203 -5.40 -10.86 -7.71
CA ASP A 203 -6.25 -11.07 -8.90
C ASP A 203 -5.59 -10.49 -10.16
N SER A 204 -4.75 -9.46 -9.97
CA SER A 204 -4.11 -8.73 -11.07
C SER A 204 -2.70 -8.29 -10.68
N VAL A 205 -1.89 -7.97 -11.67
CA VAL A 205 -0.47 -7.68 -11.45
C VAL A 205 0.05 -6.63 -12.44
N THR A 206 0.94 -5.79 -11.94
CA THR A 206 1.82 -4.95 -12.76
C THR A 206 3.28 -5.29 -12.45
N LEU A 207 4.03 -5.67 -13.49
CA LEU A 207 5.45 -5.99 -13.42
C LEU A 207 6.27 -4.82 -13.92
N ILE A 208 7.10 -4.25 -13.04
CA ILE A 208 8.04 -3.17 -13.37
C ILE A 208 9.48 -3.68 -13.36
N HIS A 209 10.25 -3.32 -14.37
CA HIS A 209 11.67 -3.62 -14.48
C HIS A 209 12.40 -2.40 -15.07
N ASN A 210 13.49 -1.98 -14.44
CA ASN A 210 14.32 -0.83 -14.89
C ASN A 210 13.49 0.44 -15.22
N GLY A 211 12.47 0.72 -14.39
CA GLY A 211 11.59 1.88 -14.55
C GLY A 211 10.57 1.77 -15.68
N LYS A 212 10.37 0.59 -16.28
CA LYS A 212 9.38 0.33 -17.35
C LYS A 212 8.41 -0.76 -16.94
N ILE A 213 7.17 -0.68 -17.40
CA ILE A 213 6.18 -1.74 -17.21
C ILE A 213 6.39 -2.80 -18.31
N LEU A 214 6.61 -4.04 -17.91
CA LEU A 214 6.71 -5.19 -18.82
C LEU A 214 5.37 -5.93 -18.95
N TYR A 215 4.53 -5.86 -17.94
CA TYR A 215 3.19 -6.45 -17.94
C TYR A 215 2.27 -5.67 -17.00
N SER A 216 1.01 -5.51 -17.38
CA SER A 216 -0.04 -5.03 -16.49
C SER A 216 -1.38 -5.62 -16.91
N GLY A 217 -2.08 -6.27 -15.98
CA GLY A 217 -3.36 -6.88 -16.27
C GLY A 217 -3.78 -7.95 -15.26
N ILE A 218 -4.79 -8.75 -15.64
CA ILE A 218 -5.29 -9.88 -14.84
C ILE A 218 -4.19 -10.93 -14.71
N LYS A 219 -4.00 -11.46 -13.51
CA LYS A 219 -3.07 -12.57 -13.28
C LYS A 219 -3.59 -13.84 -13.95
N LYS A 220 -2.87 -14.35 -14.96
CA LYS A 220 -3.24 -15.53 -15.75
C LYS A 220 -2.42 -16.77 -15.40
N GLU A 221 -1.30 -16.58 -14.71
CA GLU A 221 -0.33 -17.60 -14.37
C GLU A 221 0.40 -17.24 -13.06
N PRO A 222 1.17 -18.17 -12.46
CA PRO A 222 1.96 -17.89 -11.28
C PRO A 222 2.92 -16.70 -11.49
N LEU A 223 3.03 -15.81 -10.49
CA LEU A 223 3.83 -14.59 -10.60
C LEU A 223 5.31 -14.87 -10.87
N GLU A 224 5.86 -15.96 -10.32
CA GLU A 224 7.24 -16.36 -10.58
C GLU A 224 7.46 -16.72 -12.05
N LYS A 225 6.51 -17.44 -12.67
CA LYS A 225 6.56 -17.78 -14.09
C LYS A 225 6.49 -16.53 -14.95
N LEU A 226 5.53 -15.64 -14.67
CA LEU A 226 5.39 -14.35 -15.35
C LEU A 226 6.69 -13.53 -15.27
N PHE A 227 7.28 -13.48 -14.07
CA PHE A 227 8.53 -12.76 -13.85
C PHE A 227 9.67 -13.36 -14.66
N TYR A 228 9.85 -14.68 -14.61
CA TYR A 228 10.88 -15.39 -15.35
C TYR A 228 10.76 -15.11 -16.86
N GLU A 229 9.58 -15.30 -17.44
CA GLU A 229 9.35 -15.08 -18.88
C GLU A 229 9.58 -13.63 -19.34
N LYS A 230 9.23 -12.63 -18.50
CA LYS A 230 9.30 -11.22 -18.89
C LYS A 230 10.61 -10.54 -18.55
N VAL A 231 11.34 -11.02 -17.55
CA VAL A 231 12.56 -10.35 -17.04
C VAL A 231 13.82 -11.15 -17.38
N ILE A 232 13.77 -12.49 -17.28
CA ILE A 232 14.97 -13.32 -17.41
C ILE A 232 15.18 -13.80 -18.85
N THR A 233 14.09 -14.12 -19.57
CA THR A 233 14.17 -14.67 -20.92
C THR A 233 14.07 -13.63 -22.04
N ASN A 234 13.83 -12.35 -21.73
CA ASN A 234 13.89 -11.22 -22.64
C ASN A 234 15.12 -10.35 -22.37
#